data_e7968ba91f1a237c5138c54c47f975df
#
_entry.id   e7968ba91f1a237c5138c54c47f975df
#
_cell.length_a   1.000
_cell.length_b   1.000
_cell.length_c   1.000
_cell.angle_alpha   90.00
_cell.angle_beta   90.00
_cell.angle_gamma   90.00
#
_symmetry.space_group_name_H-M   'P 1'
#
loop_
_entity.id
_entity.type
_entity.pdbx_description
1 polymer ?
#
loop_
_entity_poly.entity_id
_entity_poly.type
_entity_poly.pdbx_seq_one_letter_code
_entity_poly.pdbx_strand_id
1 'polypeptide(L)'
;MLRKISFLFLLLILLVSCKNKKTQEEVTNKEEFATHFHIHSYPKFYLLEIKEPWPGAQNFTYVLSPTPDAIPDSLKKYPLIKIPVKRLVVTSTTHLAPLEMLGQAERLIAFPNTRYISSKIFRKRTKEGKLLDIGNGNGLNIEKTMALQPDMIMAFSGGTDQKKYEFFSKHHLPVLYNADWMESSPLGKAEWIKVFGVLLGANEKANRIFEKIKKNYLVIRSKVQTKKKKPLVFQGGNFGDKWFVPGGRSYAAQLIKDAGGKYVWEENRKQGSMHLNFENVLLKLNRADIWLNPGGIVSKQTLVKNIQQAVHFPSFKNDKIYTYNLSKGPNGGLIYFETAGMHPDWVLADLYHIFYPKETPDYHFHYYSVLLP
;
A
#
# COMPACT_ATOMS: atom_id res chain seq x y z
N MET A 1 -41.77 -42.11 50.83
CA MET A 1 -41.27 -40.72 50.66
C MET A 1 -39.78 -40.65 50.32
N LEU A 2 -38.92 -41.57 50.71
CA LEU A 2 -37.46 -41.52 50.48
C LEU A 2 -37.02 -41.79 49.00
N ARG A 3 -37.83 -42.45 48.20
CA ARG A 3 -37.48 -42.81 46.82
C ARG A 3 -37.59 -41.63 45.82
N LYS A 4 -38.37 -40.60 46.12
CA LYS A 4 -38.54 -39.39 45.26
C LYS A 4 -37.45 -38.32 45.54
N ILE A 5 -36.82 -38.30 46.68
CA ILE A 5 -35.76 -37.35 47.00
C ILE A 5 -34.44 -37.75 46.34
N SER A 6 -34.16 -39.05 46.15
CA SER A 6 -32.97 -39.57 45.51
C SER A 6 -32.90 -39.23 44.01
N PHE A 7 -34.06 -39.13 43.34
CA PHE A 7 -34.14 -38.81 41.91
C PHE A 7 -33.95 -37.31 41.62
N LEU A 8 -34.36 -36.47 42.60
CA LEU A 8 -34.16 -35.02 42.48
C LEU A 8 -32.73 -34.59 42.69
N PHE A 9 -31.96 -35.33 43.52
CA PHE A 9 -30.54 -35.09 43.76
C PHE A 9 -29.64 -35.53 42.58
N LEU A 10 -30.04 -36.59 41.85
CA LEU A 10 -29.35 -37.05 40.64
C LEU A 10 -29.55 -36.14 39.45
N LEU A 11 -30.67 -35.38 39.38
CA LEU A 11 -30.96 -34.42 38.31
C LEU A 11 -30.19 -33.09 38.51
N LEU A 12 -29.83 -32.78 39.75
CA LEU A 12 -29.07 -31.54 40.07
C LEU A 12 -27.60 -31.63 39.73
N ILE A 13 -26.98 -32.84 39.64
CA ILE A 13 -25.60 -33.07 39.33
C ILE A 13 -25.29 -32.98 37.81
N LEU A 14 -26.32 -33.07 36.95
CA LEU A 14 -26.16 -32.98 35.53
C LEU A 14 -26.10 -31.52 34.97
N LEU A 15 -26.33 -30.53 35.83
CA LEU A 15 -26.35 -29.09 35.41
C LEU A 15 -25.05 -28.34 35.63
N VAL A 16 -23.99 -28.98 36.18
CA VAL A 16 -22.72 -28.28 36.52
C VAL A 16 -21.59 -28.62 35.54
N SER A 17 -21.86 -29.26 34.40
CA SER A 17 -20.81 -29.58 33.41
C SER A 17 -20.91 -28.74 32.11
N CYS A 18 -21.30 -27.46 32.21
CA CYS A 18 -20.89 -26.49 31.20
C CYS A 18 -19.52 -25.92 31.57
N LYS A 19 -18.45 -26.59 31.15
CA LYS A 19 -17.15 -25.93 31.01
C LYS A 19 -17.37 -24.73 30.08
N ASN A 20 -17.45 -23.53 30.67
CA ASN A 20 -17.28 -22.29 29.92
C ASN A 20 -15.98 -22.39 29.15
N LYS A 21 -16.03 -22.73 27.87
CA LYS A 21 -14.98 -22.34 26.95
C LYS A 21 -14.95 -20.81 27.03
N LYS A 22 -13.99 -20.27 27.77
CA LYS A 22 -13.68 -18.84 27.69
C LYS A 22 -13.39 -18.57 26.23
N THR A 23 -14.40 -18.10 25.51
CA THR A 23 -14.23 -17.44 24.22
C THR A 23 -13.31 -16.28 24.53
N GLN A 24 -12.12 -16.31 23.99
CA GLN A 24 -11.21 -15.16 24.11
C GLN A 24 -11.94 -14.02 23.42
N GLU A 25 -12.33 -12.99 24.18
CA GLU A 25 -13.01 -11.82 23.63
C GLU A 25 -12.07 -11.13 22.66
N GLU A 26 -12.56 -10.96 21.45
CA GLU A 26 -11.90 -10.20 20.39
C GLU A 26 -11.96 -8.71 20.76
N VAL A 27 -10.79 -8.05 20.81
CA VAL A 27 -10.73 -6.59 20.88
C VAL A 27 -10.73 -6.08 19.45
N THR A 28 -11.91 -5.76 18.93
CA THR A 28 -12.09 -5.29 17.55
C THR A 28 -11.48 -3.89 17.36
N ASN A 29 -10.31 -3.84 16.73
CA ASN A 29 -9.83 -2.65 16.06
C ASN A 29 -10.18 -2.76 14.58
N LYS A 30 -11.37 -2.28 14.20
CA LYS A 30 -11.80 -2.33 12.80
C LYS A 30 -10.98 -1.34 11.98
N GLU A 31 -10.43 -1.79 10.86
CA GLU A 31 -9.84 -0.92 9.85
C GLU A 31 -10.90 0.06 9.35
N GLU A 32 -10.51 1.32 9.21
CA GLU A 32 -11.43 2.40 8.89
C GLU A 32 -11.55 2.60 7.37
N PHE A 33 -10.45 2.38 6.63
CA PHE A 33 -10.35 2.68 5.20
C PHE A 33 -9.81 1.52 4.37
N ALA A 34 -8.98 0.66 4.94
CA ALA A 34 -8.42 -0.49 4.24
C ALA A 34 -9.49 -1.56 4.01
N THR A 35 -9.40 -2.21 2.84
CA THR A 35 -10.35 -3.25 2.43
C THR A 35 -9.69 -4.61 2.19
N HIS A 36 -8.36 -4.63 2.02
CA HIS A 36 -7.60 -5.82 1.68
C HIS A 36 -6.86 -6.46 2.85
N PHE A 37 -6.98 -5.93 4.07
CA PHE A 37 -6.58 -6.64 5.29
C PHE A 37 -7.57 -6.46 6.43
N HIS A 38 -7.50 -7.35 7.41
CA HIS A 38 -8.21 -7.22 8.68
C HIS A 38 -7.36 -7.82 9.81
N ILE A 39 -7.25 -7.08 10.93
CA ILE A 39 -6.50 -7.51 12.13
C ILE A 39 -7.48 -7.78 13.25
N HIS A 40 -7.65 -9.05 13.61
CA HIS A 40 -8.36 -9.46 14.81
C HIS A 40 -7.38 -9.52 15.99
N SER A 41 -7.63 -8.74 17.02
CA SER A 41 -6.77 -8.66 18.20
C SER A 41 -7.30 -9.53 19.32
N TYR A 42 -6.45 -10.41 19.83
CA TYR A 42 -6.72 -11.25 20.99
C TYR A 42 -5.67 -10.99 22.09
N PRO A 43 -5.90 -11.33 23.35
CA PRO A 43 -4.99 -10.99 24.45
C PRO A 43 -3.56 -11.52 24.28
N LYS A 44 -3.36 -12.61 23.53
CA LYS A 44 -2.05 -13.27 23.39
C LYS A 44 -1.55 -13.43 21.95
N PHE A 45 -2.37 -13.13 20.96
CA PHE A 45 -2.03 -13.25 19.54
C PHE A 45 -2.91 -12.33 18.69
N TYR A 46 -2.58 -12.21 17.41
CA TYR A 46 -3.43 -11.58 16.40
C TYR A 46 -3.73 -12.58 15.29
N LEU A 47 -4.90 -12.43 14.66
CA LEU A 47 -5.23 -13.08 13.42
C LEU A 47 -5.24 -12.02 12.33
N LEU A 48 -4.36 -12.17 11.35
CA LEU A 48 -4.28 -11.27 10.21
C LEU A 48 -4.88 -11.94 8.99
N GLU A 49 -5.94 -11.38 8.46
CA GLU A 49 -6.54 -11.77 7.20
C GLU A 49 -6.09 -10.83 6.08
N ILE A 50 -5.61 -11.38 4.97
CA ILE A 50 -5.33 -10.66 3.73
C ILE A 50 -6.33 -11.10 2.70
N LYS A 51 -7.09 -10.13 2.17
CA LYS A 51 -8.15 -10.38 1.20
C LYS A 51 -7.64 -10.12 -0.21
N GLU A 52 -7.77 -11.12 -1.07
CA GLU A 52 -7.50 -11.02 -2.50
C GLU A 52 -6.22 -10.20 -2.82
N PRO A 53 -5.02 -10.66 -2.43
CA PRO A 53 -3.78 -9.89 -2.58
C PRO A 53 -3.39 -9.61 -4.04
N TRP A 54 -4.04 -10.25 -5.01
CA TRP A 54 -4.05 -9.94 -6.44
C TRP A 54 -5.40 -10.36 -7.04
N PRO A 55 -5.80 -9.85 -8.22
CA PRO A 55 -7.09 -10.14 -8.82
C PRO A 55 -7.35 -11.65 -8.98
N GLY A 56 -8.44 -12.14 -8.39
CA GLY A 56 -8.82 -13.56 -8.42
C GLY A 56 -8.09 -14.46 -7.41
N ALA A 57 -7.27 -13.89 -6.52
CA ALA A 57 -6.62 -14.65 -5.45
C ALA A 57 -7.61 -15.07 -4.35
N GLN A 58 -7.34 -16.21 -3.72
CA GLN A 58 -7.99 -16.55 -2.46
C GLN A 58 -7.51 -15.64 -1.32
N ASN A 59 -8.27 -15.59 -0.22
CA ASN A 59 -7.86 -14.94 1.01
C ASN A 59 -6.78 -15.76 1.73
N PHE A 60 -5.89 -15.07 2.43
CA PHE A 60 -4.85 -15.66 3.27
C PHE A 60 -5.06 -15.26 4.72
N THR A 61 -4.86 -16.20 5.63
CA THR A 61 -4.97 -15.96 7.07
C THR A 61 -3.66 -16.36 7.75
N TYR A 62 -3.17 -15.50 8.63
CA TYR A 62 -1.93 -15.70 9.39
C TYR A 62 -2.20 -15.53 10.87
N VAL A 63 -1.57 -16.38 11.69
CA VAL A 63 -1.53 -16.20 13.13
C VAL A 63 -0.23 -15.48 13.50
N LEU A 64 -0.35 -14.36 14.19
CA LEU A 64 0.80 -13.59 14.67
C LEU A 64 0.89 -13.73 16.18
N SER A 65 1.95 -14.37 16.68
CA SER A 65 2.08 -14.64 18.12
C SER A 65 3.53 -14.61 18.59
N PRO A 66 3.81 -14.15 19.80
CA PRO A 66 5.15 -14.29 20.40
C PRO A 66 5.55 -15.74 20.65
N THR A 67 4.58 -16.59 20.98
CA THR A 67 4.80 -18.00 21.31
C THR A 67 3.75 -18.91 20.68
N PRO A 68 4.10 -20.13 20.24
CA PRO A 68 3.15 -21.10 19.69
C PRO A 68 2.09 -21.54 20.73
N ASP A 69 2.44 -21.62 22.01
CA ASP A 69 1.57 -22.13 23.07
C ASP A 69 0.35 -21.23 23.37
N ALA A 70 0.41 -19.99 22.90
CA ALA A 70 -0.71 -19.05 23.05
C ALA A 70 -1.84 -19.29 22.04
N ILE A 71 -1.63 -20.18 21.05
CA ILE A 71 -2.51 -20.34 19.90
C ILE A 71 -3.49 -21.50 20.15
N PRO A 72 -4.82 -21.25 20.01
CA PRO A 72 -5.82 -22.30 20.03
C PRO A 72 -5.60 -23.35 18.94
N ASP A 73 -5.88 -24.63 19.23
CA ASP A 73 -5.69 -25.73 18.27
C ASP A 73 -6.42 -25.51 16.94
N SER A 74 -7.60 -24.88 16.99
CA SER A 74 -8.39 -24.55 15.80
C SER A 74 -7.68 -23.61 14.82
N LEU A 75 -6.69 -22.82 15.29
CA LEU A 75 -5.93 -21.86 14.50
C LEU A 75 -4.56 -22.39 14.05
N LYS A 76 -4.09 -23.53 14.57
CA LYS A 76 -2.79 -24.13 14.20
C LYS A 76 -2.68 -24.53 12.72
N LYS A 77 -3.80 -24.60 12.01
CA LYS A 77 -3.82 -24.83 10.56
C LYS A 77 -3.31 -23.65 9.73
N TYR A 78 -3.27 -22.46 10.31
CA TYR A 78 -2.79 -21.25 9.60
C TYR A 78 -1.28 -21.06 9.82
N PRO A 79 -0.58 -20.45 8.85
CA PRO A 79 0.83 -20.10 9.00
C PRO A 79 1.04 -19.21 10.23
N LEU A 80 2.00 -19.62 11.08
CA LEU A 80 2.43 -18.84 12.23
C LEU A 80 3.56 -17.90 11.84
N ILE A 81 3.43 -16.63 12.15
CA ILE A 81 4.51 -15.64 12.13
C ILE A 81 4.83 -15.25 13.56
N LYS A 82 6.05 -15.54 13.99
CA LYS A 82 6.52 -15.13 15.33
C LYS A 82 6.76 -13.63 15.37
N ILE A 83 6.13 -12.95 16.33
CA ILE A 83 6.26 -11.49 16.52
C ILE A 83 6.93 -11.17 17.88
N PRO A 84 7.67 -10.04 18.02
CA PRO A 84 8.02 -9.14 16.92
C PRO A 84 9.03 -9.75 15.94
N VAL A 85 8.83 -9.53 14.65
CA VAL A 85 9.76 -9.95 13.59
C VAL A 85 11.08 -9.23 13.75
N LYS A 86 12.20 -9.94 13.71
CA LYS A 86 13.55 -9.38 13.88
C LYS A 86 14.34 -9.36 12.57
N ARG A 87 14.10 -10.32 11.71
CA ARG A 87 14.84 -10.55 10.45
C ARG A 87 13.84 -10.61 9.29
N LEU A 88 13.57 -9.44 8.71
CA LEU A 88 12.56 -9.28 7.67
C LEU A 88 13.21 -9.20 6.28
N VAL A 89 12.63 -9.87 5.31
CA VAL A 89 12.86 -9.68 3.88
C VAL A 89 11.60 -9.05 3.28
N VAL A 90 11.74 -8.00 2.47
CA VAL A 90 10.62 -7.44 1.71
C VAL A 90 10.95 -7.41 0.23
N THR A 91 9.94 -7.44 -0.65
CA THR A 91 10.16 -7.58 -2.09
C THR A 91 9.69 -6.37 -2.92
N SER A 92 9.16 -5.33 -2.26
CA SER A 92 8.76 -4.07 -2.91
C SER A 92 9.36 -2.87 -2.19
N THR A 93 9.74 -1.85 -2.95
CA THR A 93 10.18 -0.56 -2.38
C THR A 93 9.07 0.13 -1.59
N THR A 94 7.79 -0.14 -1.89
CA THR A 94 6.65 0.40 -1.12
C THR A 94 6.64 -0.07 0.33
N HIS A 95 7.28 -1.20 0.65
CA HIS A 95 7.39 -1.74 2.00
C HIS A 95 8.47 -1.04 2.86
N LEU A 96 9.31 -0.17 2.26
CA LEU A 96 10.42 0.48 2.95
C LEU A 96 9.94 1.66 3.82
N ALA A 97 9.04 2.47 3.30
CA ALA A 97 8.55 3.64 4.00
C ALA A 97 7.93 3.32 5.38
N PRO A 98 7.03 2.32 5.54
CA PRO A 98 6.52 1.98 6.86
C PRO A 98 7.61 1.54 7.84
N LEU A 99 8.65 0.83 7.40
CA LEU A 99 9.79 0.44 8.24
C LEU A 99 10.57 1.65 8.74
N GLU A 100 10.80 2.62 7.87
CA GLU A 100 11.49 3.87 8.19
C GLU A 100 10.66 4.73 9.15
N MET A 101 9.37 4.92 8.88
CA MET A 101 8.44 5.70 9.70
C MET A 101 8.28 5.12 11.11
N LEU A 102 8.29 3.80 11.23
CA LEU A 102 8.24 3.10 12.51
C LEU A 102 9.58 3.11 13.25
N GLY A 103 10.68 3.52 12.59
CA GLY A 103 12.03 3.47 13.16
C GLY A 103 12.55 2.05 13.30
N GLN A 104 12.15 1.14 12.41
CA GLN A 104 12.47 -0.30 12.44
C GLN A 104 13.30 -0.72 11.20
N ALA A 105 14.08 0.22 10.64
CA ALA A 105 14.88 -0.03 9.45
C ALA A 105 15.92 -1.16 9.65
N GLU A 106 16.39 -1.38 10.88
CA GLU A 106 17.35 -2.44 11.22
C GLU A 106 16.75 -3.86 11.06
N ARG A 107 15.42 -3.98 11.10
CA ARG A 107 14.74 -5.28 10.91
C ARG A 107 14.86 -5.79 9.48
N LEU A 108 15.02 -4.90 8.51
CA LEU A 108 15.24 -5.29 7.11
C LEU A 108 16.67 -5.79 6.91
N ILE A 109 16.82 -7.09 6.59
CA ILE A 109 18.12 -7.74 6.42
C ILE A 109 18.51 -7.92 4.96
N ALA A 110 17.52 -8.03 4.06
CA ALA A 110 17.77 -8.21 2.64
C ALA A 110 16.62 -7.67 1.78
N PHE A 111 16.96 -7.27 0.55
CA PHE A 111 16.04 -6.72 -0.44
C PHE A 111 16.50 -7.11 -1.86
N PRO A 112 15.60 -7.47 -2.79
CA PRO A 112 15.99 -7.69 -4.19
C PRO A 112 16.25 -6.36 -4.89
N ASN A 113 17.41 -6.24 -5.55
CA ASN A 113 17.83 -5.05 -6.30
C ASN A 113 17.92 -3.76 -5.44
N THR A 114 18.74 -3.78 -4.39
CA THR A 114 18.97 -2.67 -3.44
C THR A 114 19.37 -1.35 -4.13
N ARG A 115 19.87 -1.41 -5.37
CA ARG A 115 20.26 -0.22 -6.15
C ARG A 115 19.09 0.76 -6.38
N TYR A 116 17.84 0.26 -6.43
CA TYR A 116 16.65 1.09 -6.67
C TYR A 116 16.11 1.78 -5.42
N ILE A 117 16.65 1.48 -4.25
CA ILE A 117 16.24 2.11 -3.00
C ILE A 117 16.64 3.58 -3.01
N SER A 118 15.65 4.45 -2.75
CA SER A 118 15.85 5.90 -2.67
C SER A 118 16.16 6.36 -1.23
N SER A 119 15.62 5.70 -0.21
CA SER A 119 15.82 6.03 1.20
C SER A 119 17.32 6.08 1.59
N LYS A 120 17.70 7.19 2.24
CA LYS A 120 19.08 7.41 2.73
C LYS A 120 19.47 6.36 3.79
N ILE A 121 18.53 5.97 4.66
CA ILE A 121 18.76 5.00 5.75
C ILE A 121 19.11 3.64 5.15
N PHE A 122 18.28 3.12 4.26
CA PHE A 122 18.51 1.80 3.69
C PHE A 122 19.72 1.76 2.76
N ARG A 123 19.99 2.82 2.00
CA ARG A 123 21.21 2.93 1.21
C ARG A 123 22.48 2.95 2.07
N LYS A 124 22.45 3.64 3.21
CA LYS A 124 23.55 3.60 4.19
C LYS A 124 23.75 2.17 4.68
N ARG A 125 22.68 1.47 5.08
CA ARG A 125 22.74 0.06 5.53
C ARG A 125 23.29 -0.88 4.45
N THR A 126 22.92 -0.67 3.18
CA THR A 126 23.50 -1.44 2.05
C THR A 126 25.00 -1.22 1.93
N LYS A 127 25.47 0.03 2.00
CA LYS A 127 26.91 0.36 1.96
C LYS A 127 27.69 -0.26 3.14
N GLU A 128 27.06 -0.37 4.30
CA GLU A 128 27.64 -0.97 5.51
C GLU A 128 27.54 -2.51 5.53
N GLY A 129 27.00 -3.15 4.46
CA GLY A 129 26.79 -4.59 4.42
C GLY A 129 25.71 -5.12 5.36
N LYS A 130 24.88 -4.24 5.96
CA LYS A 130 23.81 -4.58 6.90
C LYS A 130 22.46 -4.84 6.21
N LEU A 131 22.33 -4.47 4.96
CA LEU A 131 21.21 -4.77 4.08
C LEU A 131 21.76 -5.41 2.81
N LEU A 132 21.46 -6.68 2.62
CA LEU A 132 22.04 -7.49 1.55
C LEU A 132 21.18 -7.46 0.28
N ASP A 133 21.83 -7.46 -0.88
CA ASP A 133 21.15 -7.63 -2.16
C ASP A 133 20.97 -9.11 -2.46
N ILE A 134 19.70 -9.52 -2.58
CA ILE A 134 19.30 -10.88 -2.89
C ILE A 134 18.58 -11.00 -4.23
N GLY A 135 18.76 -9.99 -5.11
CA GLY A 135 18.24 -10.04 -6.48
C GLY A 135 19.06 -10.95 -7.40
N ASN A 136 18.41 -11.48 -8.43
CA ASN A 136 19.05 -12.28 -9.47
C ASN A 136 18.63 -11.87 -10.89
N GLY A 137 18.21 -10.63 -11.08
CA GLY A 137 17.65 -10.13 -12.36
C GLY A 137 16.20 -10.54 -12.60
N ASN A 138 15.78 -11.72 -12.16
CA ASN A 138 14.41 -12.24 -12.26
C ASN A 138 13.64 -12.16 -10.91
N GLY A 139 14.06 -11.27 -10.01
CA GLY A 139 13.47 -11.07 -8.69
C GLY A 139 14.31 -11.64 -7.54
N LEU A 140 13.67 -12.35 -6.61
CA LEU A 140 14.29 -12.87 -5.39
C LEU A 140 15.12 -14.14 -5.66
N ASN A 141 16.38 -14.18 -5.19
CA ASN A 141 17.21 -15.39 -5.19
C ASN A 141 16.84 -16.30 -4.01
N ILE A 142 16.36 -17.51 -4.30
CA ILE A 142 15.86 -18.46 -3.30
C ILE A 142 16.98 -18.91 -2.36
N GLU A 143 18.12 -19.33 -2.90
CA GLU A 143 19.24 -19.87 -2.11
C GLU A 143 19.80 -18.82 -1.15
N LYS A 144 20.10 -17.63 -1.66
CA LYS A 144 20.56 -16.51 -0.82
C LYS A 144 19.57 -16.16 0.27
N THR A 145 18.26 -16.16 -0.06
CA THR A 145 17.21 -15.84 0.91
C THR A 145 17.15 -16.88 2.02
N MET A 146 17.17 -18.17 1.68
CA MET A 146 17.17 -19.27 2.66
C MET A 146 18.42 -19.26 3.55
N ALA A 147 19.60 -19.03 2.97
CA ALA A 147 20.85 -18.94 3.71
C ALA A 147 20.87 -17.83 4.77
N LEU A 148 20.10 -16.77 4.55
CA LEU A 148 19.96 -15.67 5.51
C LEU A 148 19.06 -15.99 6.70
N GLN A 149 18.29 -17.06 6.67
CA GLN A 149 17.35 -17.47 7.73
C GLN A 149 16.48 -16.29 8.23
N PRO A 150 15.71 -15.63 7.36
CA PRO A 150 14.79 -14.59 7.81
C PRO A 150 13.64 -15.19 8.62
N ASP A 151 13.04 -14.38 9.49
CA ASP A 151 11.84 -14.79 10.24
C ASP A 151 10.61 -14.90 9.34
N MET A 152 10.55 -14.03 8.30
CA MET A 152 9.50 -14.03 7.30
C MET A 152 9.90 -13.24 6.04
N ILE A 153 9.14 -13.47 4.98
CA ILE A 153 9.15 -12.65 3.77
C ILE A 153 7.83 -11.89 3.68
N MET A 154 7.87 -10.57 3.49
CA MET A 154 6.71 -9.80 3.04
C MET A 154 6.79 -9.63 1.54
N ALA A 155 5.88 -10.28 0.84
CA ALA A 155 5.88 -10.37 -0.61
C ALA A 155 4.89 -9.40 -1.25
N PHE A 156 5.35 -8.64 -2.25
CA PHE A 156 4.48 -8.12 -3.30
C PHE A 156 4.28 -9.23 -4.34
N SER A 157 3.06 -9.45 -4.78
CA SER A 157 2.77 -10.40 -5.85
C SER A 157 1.64 -9.92 -6.74
N GLY A 158 1.84 -10.02 -8.05
CA GLY A 158 0.78 -9.87 -9.05
C GLY A 158 0.16 -11.20 -9.48
N GLY A 159 0.44 -12.29 -8.75
CA GLY A 159 -0.08 -13.63 -9.05
C GLY A 159 0.85 -14.50 -9.91
N THR A 160 1.95 -13.95 -10.45
CA THR A 160 2.87 -14.69 -11.33
C THR A 160 3.99 -15.44 -10.59
N ASP A 161 4.30 -15.01 -9.36
CA ASP A 161 5.44 -15.53 -8.56
C ASP A 161 5.04 -16.58 -7.51
N GLN A 162 3.81 -17.11 -7.56
CA GLN A 162 3.26 -18.01 -6.54
C GLN A 162 4.15 -19.22 -6.25
N LYS A 163 4.62 -19.92 -7.28
CA LYS A 163 5.46 -21.13 -7.12
C LYS A 163 6.73 -20.86 -6.31
N LYS A 164 7.34 -19.69 -6.49
CA LYS A 164 8.53 -19.26 -5.75
C LYS A 164 8.21 -19.05 -4.27
N TYR A 165 7.10 -18.37 -3.96
CA TYR A 165 6.68 -18.11 -2.59
C TYR A 165 6.17 -19.37 -1.88
N GLU A 166 5.51 -20.28 -2.60
CA GLU A 166 5.13 -21.60 -2.10
C GLU A 166 6.35 -22.43 -1.69
N PHE A 167 7.47 -22.30 -2.42
CA PHE A 167 8.72 -22.98 -2.04
C PHE A 167 9.15 -22.57 -0.64
N PHE A 168 9.19 -21.28 -0.32
CA PHE A 168 9.56 -20.79 1.01
C PHE A 168 8.60 -21.30 2.08
N SER A 169 7.30 -21.24 1.84
CA SER A 169 6.27 -21.71 2.78
C SER A 169 6.40 -23.21 3.06
N LYS A 170 6.68 -24.04 2.05
CA LYS A 170 6.94 -25.49 2.18
C LYS A 170 8.20 -25.79 3.01
N HIS A 171 9.15 -24.86 3.05
CA HIS A 171 10.38 -24.97 3.85
C HIS A 171 10.29 -24.18 5.16
N HIS A 172 9.08 -24.02 5.71
CA HIS A 172 8.81 -23.41 7.02
C HIS A 172 9.23 -21.93 7.14
N LEU A 173 9.44 -21.24 6.04
CA LEU A 173 9.65 -19.79 6.02
C LEU A 173 8.32 -19.09 5.68
N PRO A 174 7.68 -18.39 6.63
CA PRO A 174 6.41 -17.73 6.38
C PRO A 174 6.53 -16.65 5.31
N VAL A 175 5.56 -16.64 4.39
CA VAL A 175 5.40 -15.59 3.37
C VAL A 175 4.06 -14.89 3.61
N LEU A 176 4.12 -13.60 3.90
CA LEU A 176 2.96 -12.73 4.01
C LEU A 176 2.81 -11.90 2.73
N TYR A 177 1.66 -12.04 2.08
CA TYR A 177 1.35 -11.23 0.89
C TYR A 177 0.83 -9.87 1.30
N ASN A 178 1.52 -8.82 0.86
CA ASN A 178 1.08 -7.44 1.06
C ASN A 178 0.20 -7.02 -0.13
N ALA A 179 -1.03 -6.63 0.16
CA ALA A 179 -2.03 -6.23 -0.84
C ALA A 179 -2.26 -4.70 -0.87
N ASP A 180 -1.33 -3.88 -0.35
CA ASP A 180 -1.47 -2.42 -0.30
C ASP A 180 -1.71 -1.79 -1.67
N TRP A 181 -1.20 -2.42 -2.72
CA TRP A 181 -1.35 -1.97 -4.10
C TRP A 181 -2.77 -2.17 -4.68
N MET A 182 -3.56 -3.06 -4.07
CA MET A 182 -4.96 -3.30 -4.41
C MET A 182 -5.91 -2.25 -3.81
N GLU A 183 -5.45 -1.51 -2.79
CA GLU A 183 -6.29 -0.49 -2.16
C GLU A 183 -6.62 0.65 -3.12
N SER A 184 -7.90 0.91 -3.30
CA SER A 184 -8.40 2.06 -4.05
C SER A 184 -8.51 3.32 -3.21
N SER A 185 -8.60 3.17 -1.88
CA SER A 185 -8.61 4.27 -0.92
C SER A 185 -7.19 4.74 -0.60
N PRO A 186 -6.86 6.04 -0.76
CA PRO A 186 -5.56 6.58 -0.36
C PRO A 186 -5.26 6.39 1.12
N LEU A 187 -6.25 6.58 1.99
CA LEU A 187 -6.12 6.33 3.43
C LEU A 187 -6.06 4.82 3.73
N GLY A 188 -6.80 3.99 2.98
CA GLY A 188 -6.71 2.53 3.13
C GLY A 188 -5.30 2.00 2.84
N LYS A 189 -4.63 2.55 1.81
CA LYS A 189 -3.24 2.19 1.51
C LYS A 189 -2.30 2.60 2.65
N ALA A 190 -2.43 3.80 3.20
CA ALA A 190 -1.62 4.24 4.34
C ALA A 190 -1.92 3.46 5.64
N GLU A 191 -3.13 2.94 5.79
CA GLU A 191 -3.54 2.15 6.96
C GLU A 191 -2.77 0.84 7.10
N TRP A 192 -2.15 0.34 6.01
CA TRP A 192 -1.26 -0.83 6.04
C TRP A 192 -0.07 -0.67 7.00
N ILE A 193 0.27 0.55 7.42
CA ILE A 193 1.27 0.76 8.48
C ILE A 193 0.90 0.01 9.77
N LYS A 194 -0.39 -0.23 10.03
CA LYS A 194 -0.88 -0.99 11.19
C LYS A 194 -0.44 -2.47 11.12
N VAL A 195 -0.43 -3.06 9.92
CA VAL A 195 0.10 -4.42 9.70
C VAL A 195 1.58 -4.48 10.09
N PHE A 196 2.39 -3.51 9.63
CA PHE A 196 3.79 -3.40 10.03
C PHE A 196 3.92 -3.15 11.55
N GLY A 197 3.03 -2.37 12.14
CA GLY A 197 2.99 -2.13 13.58
C GLY A 197 2.87 -3.42 14.38
N VAL A 198 1.92 -4.29 14.03
CA VAL A 198 1.72 -5.59 14.69
C VAL A 198 2.91 -6.51 14.47
N LEU A 199 3.40 -6.63 13.24
CA LEU A 199 4.53 -7.50 12.90
C LEU A 199 5.82 -7.12 13.65
N LEU A 200 6.03 -5.83 13.88
CA LEU A 200 7.28 -5.30 14.45
C LEU A 200 7.18 -4.92 15.93
N GLY A 201 6.00 -5.11 16.55
CA GLY A 201 5.76 -4.72 17.95
C GLY A 201 5.73 -3.21 18.16
N ALA A 202 5.25 -2.45 17.16
CA ALA A 202 5.20 -0.98 17.17
C ALA A 202 3.77 -0.43 16.96
N ASN A 203 2.74 -1.14 17.46
CA ASN A 203 1.32 -0.85 17.23
C ASN A 203 0.92 0.59 17.58
N GLU A 204 1.27 1.05 18.77
CA GLU A 204 0.92 2.41 19.20
C GLU A 204 1.54 3.48 18.30
N LYS A 205 2.80 3.27 17.87
CA LYS A 205 3.47 4.19 16.96
C LYS A 205 2.80 4.18 15.59
N ALA A 206 2.44 3.01 15.07
CA ALA A 206 1.73 2.86 13.80
C ALA A 206 0.39 3.59 13.83
N ASN A 207 -0.40 3.41 14.89
CA ASN A 207 -1.68 4.10 15.06
C ASN A 207 -1.50 5.62 15.12
N ARG A 208 -0.55 6.13 15.92
CA ARG A 208 -0.29 7.59 15.99
C ARG A 208 0.12 8.18 14.64
N ILE A 209 0.95 7.47 13.89
CA ILE A 209 1.36 7.91 12.55
C ILE A 209 0.17 7.94 11.60
N PHE A 210 -0.63 6.87 11.56
CA PHE A 210 -1.81 6.79 10.71
C PHE A 210 -2.82 7.91 11.05
N GLU A 211 -3.13 8.15 12.34
CA GLU A 211 -4.04 9.21 12.75
C GLU A 211 -3.57 10.61 12.32
N LYS A 212 -2.26 10.86 12.36
CA LYS A 212 -1.68 12.12 11.85
C LYS A 212 -1.88 12.26 10.35
N ILE A 213 -1.59 11.22 9.56
CA ILE A 213 -1.78 11.21 8.11
C ILE A 213 -3.25 11.42 7.77
N LYS A 214 -4.16 10.68 8.43
CA LYS A 214 -5.60 10.79 8.27
C LYS A 214 -6.09 12.22 8.54
N LYS A 215 -5.68 12.81 9.66
CA LYS A 215 -6.05 14.19 10.02
C LYS A 215 -5.62 15.17 8.92
N ASN A 216 -4.36 15.12 8.49
CA ASN A 216 -3.84 16.00 7.45
C ASN A 216 -4.62 15.85 6.14
N TYR A 217 -4.85 14.60 5.72
CA TYR A 217 -5.60 14.27 4.50
C TYR A 217 -7.02 14.85 4.55
N LEU A 218 -7.74 14.61 5.65
CA LEU A 218 -9.13 15.05 5.81
C LEU A 218 -9.25 16.59 5.87
N VAL A 219 -8.28 17.29 6.44
CA VAL A 219 -8.24 18.76 6.44
C VAL A 219 -8.15 19.30 5.01
N ILE A 220 -7.31 18.72 4.15
CA ILE A 220 -7.21 19.15 2.76
C ILE A 220 -8.50 18.82 2.01
N ARG A 221 -9.02 17.59 2.17
CA ARG A 221 -10.25 17.14 1.53
C ARG A 221 -11.47 18.01 1.91
N SER A 222 -11.54 18.49 3.15
CA SER A 222 -12.65 19.37 3.59
C SER A 222 -12.69 20.71 2.86
N LYS A 223 -11.53 21.29 2.50
CA LYS A 223 -11.43 22.54 1.73
C LYS A 223 -12.05 22.42 0.33
N VAL A 224 -12.06 21.21 -0.21
CA VAL A 224 -12.60 20.95 -1.56
C VAL A 224 -14.12 21.04 -1.63
N GLN A 225 -14.83 20.78 -0.53
CA GLN A 225 -16.30 20.78 -0.51
C GLN A 225 -16.91 22.15 -0.86
N THR A 226 -16.19 23.23 -0.61
CA THR A 226 -16.64 24.62 -0.91
C THR A 226 -16.29 25.06 -2.34
N LYS A 227 -15.58 24.26 -3.13
CA LYS A 227 -15.11 24.65 -4.46
C LYS A 227 -16.20 24.53 -5.52
N LYS A 228 -16.61 25.68 -6.06
CA LYS A 228 -17.60 25.75 -7.16
C LYS A 228 -17.02 25.32 -8.50
N LYS A 229 -15.75 25.64 -8.78
CA LYS A 229 -15.06 25.33 -10.03
C LYS A 229 -14.00 24.28 -9.81
N LYS A 230 -14.09 23.16 -10.52
CA LYS A 230 -13.15 22.04 -10.46
C LYS A 230 -12.44 21.92 -11.81
N PRO A 231 -11.09 21.87 -11.84
CA PRO A 231 -10.36 21.67 -13.09
C PRO A 231 -10.62 20.28 -13.65
N LEU A 232 -10.69 20.17 -14.99
CA LEU A 232 -10.77 18.90 -15.68
C LEU A 232 -9.36 18.31 -15.81
N VAL A 233 -9.16 17.12 -15.24
CA VAL A 233 -7.84 16.51 -15.09
C VAL A 233 -7.73 15.25 -15.93
N PHE A 234 -6.72 15.19 -16.77
CA PHE A 234 -6.24 13.99 -17.41
C PHE A 234 -5.03 13.44 -16.65
N GLN A 235 -4.98 12.13 -16.45
CA GLN A 235 -3.79 11.45 -15.90
C GLN A 235 -3.44 10.23 -16.75
N GLY A 236 -2.15 10.07 -17.03
CA GLY A 236 -1.62 8.93 -17.77
C GLY A 236 -0.69 9.32 -18.91
N GLY A 237 -0.08 8.34 -19.51
CA GLY A 237 0.87 8.50 -20.61
C GLY A 237 0.94 7.27 -21.50
N ASN A 238 1.68 7.41 -22.59
CA ASN A 238 1.90 6.31 -23.54
C ASN A 238 3.17 5.52 -23.20
N PHE A 239 3.11 4.22 -23.50
CA PHE A 239 4.24 3.30 -23.55
C PHE A 239 4.10 2.48 -24.84
N GLY A 240 4.97 2.73 -25.80
CA GLY A 240 4.79 2.25 -27.17
C GLY A 240 3.48 2.79 -27.75
N ASP A 241 2.67 1.93 -28.36
CA ASP A 241 1.43 2.30 -29.03
C ASP A 241 0.20 2.37 -28.10
N LYS A 242 0.37 2.08 -26.80
CA LYS A 242 -0.75 2.03 -25.85
C LYS A 242 -0.65 3.13 -24.81
N TRP A 243 -1.81 3.71 -24.51
CA TRP A 243 -1.97 4.63 -23.40
C TRP A 243 -2.41 3.90 -22.15
N PHE A 244 -1.72 4.19 -21.04
CA PHE A 244 -2.03 3.69 -19.73
C PHE A 244 -2.63 4.82 -18.91
N VAL A 245 -3.90 4.68 -18.55
CA VAL A 245 -4.65 5.67 -17.78
C VAL A 245 -5.34 5.00 -16.59
N PRO A 246 -5.46 5.67 -15.45
CA PRO A 246 -6.18 5.11 -14.30
C PRO A 246 -7.65 4.88 -14.61
N GLY A 247 -8.23 3.79 -14.12
CA GLY A 247 -9.68 3.61 -14.11
C GLY A 247 -10.37 4.61 -13.18
N GLY A 248 -11.65 4.88 -13.39
CA GLY A 248 -12.39 5.89 -12.61
C GLY A 248 -12.59 5.56 -11.13
N ARG A 249 -12.39 4.30 -10.72
CA ARG A 249 -12.41 3.86 -9.31
C ARG A 249 -11.03 3.50 -8.77
N SER A 250 -9.96 3.93 -9.45
CA SER A 250 -8.59 3.68 -9.01
C SER A 250 -8.15 4.62 -7.88
N TYR A 251 -7.08 4.23 -7.20
CA TYR A 251 -6.37 5.06 -6.23
C TYR A 251 -6.07 6.49 -6.76
N ALA A 252 -5.58 6.59 -8.00
CA ALA A 252 -5.24 7.87 -8.61
C ALA A 252 -6.48 8.73 -8.91
N ALA A 253 -7.57 8.13 -9.41
CA ALA A 253 -8.84 8.83 -9.62
C ALA A 253 -9.44 9.33 -8.31
N GLN A 254 -9.31 8.55 -7.23
CA GLN A 254 -9.77 8.96 -5.90
C GLN A 254 -8.96 10.16 -5.37
N LEU A 255 -7.63 10.17 -5.52
CA LEU A 255 -6.79 11.31 -5.17
C LEU A 255 -7.18 12.59 -5.93
N ILE A 256 -7.39 12.49 -7.25
CA ILE A 256 -7.83 13.62 -8.07
C ILE A 256 -9.17 14.18 -7.55
N LYS A 257 -10.13 13.30 -7.27
CA LYS A 257 -11.43 13.67 -6.71
C LYS A 257 -11.31 14.34 -5.34
N ASP A 258 -10.53 13.74 -4.44
CA ASP A 258 -10.35 14.25 -3.07
C ASP A 258 -9.56 15.56 -3.03
N ALA A 259 -8.71 15.83 -4.04
CA ALA A 259 -8.05 17.11 -4.23
C ALA A 259 -8.92 18.18 -4.95
N GLY A 260 -10.13 17.82 -5.37
CA GLY A 260 -11.08 18.74 -6.01
C GLY A 260 -10.95 18.86 -7.52
N GLY A 261 -10.26 17.94 -8.18
CA GLY A 261 -10.25 17.79 -9.62
C GLY A 261 -11.46 16.99 -10.13
N LYS A 262 -11.78 17.15 -11.40
CA LYS A 262 -12.71 16.30 -12.14
C LYS A 262 -11.92 15.41 -13.09
N TYR A 263 -11.91 14.09 -12.84
CA TYR A 263 -11.16 13.17 -13.68
C TYR A 263 -11.89 12.90 -14.98
N VAL A 264 -11.19 12.89 -16.11
CA VAL A 264 -11.79 12.75 -17.45
C VAL A 264 -12.52 11.41 -17.68
N TRP A 265 -12.24 10.39 -16.88
CA TRP A 265 -12.93 9.10 -16.87
C TRP A 265 -13.54 8.75 -15.50
N GLU A 266 -14.00 9.73 -14.72
CA GLU A 266 -14.59 9.51 -13.39
C GLU A 266 -15.78 8.54 -13.39
N GLU A 267 -16.53 8.45 -14.50
CA GLU A 267 -17.67 7.55 -14.67
C GLU A 267 -17.26 6.09 -14.95
N ASN A 268 -15.99 5.84 -15.27
CA ASN A 268 -15.49 4.49 -15.52
C ASN A 268 -15.42 3.69 -14.22
N ARG A 269 -15.86 2.42 -14.24
CA ARG A 269 -15.96 1.58 -13.04
C ARG A 269 -14.72 0.75 -12.75
N LYS A 270 -13.68 0.76 -13.58
CA LYS A 270 -12.44 0.01 -13.34
C LYS A 270 -11.65 0.60 -12.17
N GLN A 271 -11.08 -0.28 -11.35
CA GLN A 271 -10.18 0.10 -10.24
C GLN A 271 -8.71 0.20 -10.69
N GLY A 272 -8.26 -0.68 -11.57
CA GLY A 272 -6.88 -0.68 -12.08
C GLY A 272 -6.65 0.24 -13.27
N SER A 273 -5.58 0.01 -14.03
CA SER A 273 -5.27 0.74 -15.25
C SER A 273 -6.14 0.30 -16.42
N MET A 274 -6.44 1.25 -17.31
CA MET A 274 -7.04 1.02 -18.62
C MET A 274 -5.99 1.18 -19.70
N HIS A 275 -6.09 0.36 -20.74
CA HIS A 275 -5.25 0.45 -21.94
C HIS A 275 -6.12 0.96 -23.08
N LEU A 276 -5.76 2.12 -23.61
CA LEU A 276 -6.53 2.82 -24.63
C LEU A 276 -5.65 3.11 -25.85
N ASN A 277 -6.28 3.24 -27.03
CA ASN A 277 -5.64 3.78 -28.21
C ASN A 277 -5.61 5.31 -28.16
N PHE A 278 -4.80 5.93 -29.03
CA PHE A 278 -4.57 7.38 -29.02
C PHE A 278 -5.83 8.17 -29.33
N GLU A 279 -6.68 7.73 -30.25
CA GLU A 279 -7.90 8.40 -30.66
C GLU A 279 -8.85 8.63 -29.48
N ASN A 280 -9.02 7.58 -28.64
CA ASN A 280 -9.84 7.68 -27.44
C ASN A 280 -9.30 8.65 -26.38
N VAL A 281 -7.97 8.79 -26.34
CA VAL A 281 -7.27 9.67 -25.39
C VAL A 281 -7.29 11.12 -25.89
N LEU A 282 -7.10 11.35 -27.19
CA LEU A 282 -7.00 12.68 -27.83
C LEU A 282 -8.21 13.56 -27.51
N LEU A 283 -9.43 13.02 -27.59
CA LEU A 283 -10.66 13.74 -27.28
C LEU A 283 -10.69 14.25 -25.83
N LYS A 284 -10.09 13.50 -24.91
CA LYS A 284 -10.03 13.87 -23.49
C LYS A 284 -8.92 14.88 -23.21
N LEU A 285 -7.74 14.71 -23.82
CA LEU A 285 -6.60 15.64 -23.72
C LEU A 285 -6.94 17.01 -24.27
N ASN A 286 -7.68 17.10 -25.38
CA ASN A 286 -8.12 18.36 -25.99
C ASN A 286 -9.03 19.19 -25.08
N ARG A 287 -9.59 18.62 -24.01
CA ARG A 287 -10.49 19.28 -23.08
C ARG A 287 -9.91 19.44 -21.68
N ALA A 288 -8.81 18.74 -21.37
CA ALA A 288 -8.23 18.74 -20.04
C ALA A 288 -7.50 20.05 -19.72
N ASP A 289 -7.86 20.65 -18.60
CA ASP A 289 -7.17 21.84 -18.06
C ASP A 289 -5.77 21.50 -17.56
N ILE A 290 -5.61 20.29 -17.01
CA ILE A 290 -4.39 19.81 -16.35
C ILE A 290 -4.09 18.39 -16.84
N TRP A 291 -2.80 18.16 -17.11
CA TRP A 291 -2.29 16.82 -17.42
C TRP A 291 -1.29 16.36 -16.35
N LEU A 292 -1.59 15.23 -15.70
CA LEU A 292 -0.75 14.60 -14.69
C LEU A 292 -0.03 13.37 -15.26
N ASN A 293 1.26 13.28 -15.02
CA ASN A 293 2.10 12.12 -15.31
C ASN A 293 2.02 11.62 -16.76
N PRO A 294 2.61 12.32 -17.71
CA PRO A 294 2.65 11.95 -19.12
C PRO A 294 3.62 10.79 -19.40
N GLY A 295 3.53 9.68 -18.63
CA GLY A 295 4.45 8.57 -18.69
C GLY A 295 5.83 8.90 -18.08
N GLY A 296 6.91 8.37 -18.67
CA GLY A 296 8.29 8.66 -18.24
C GLY A 296 8.83 10.04 -18.66
N ILE A 297 7.98 10.89 -19.25
CA ILE A 297 8.36 12.17 -19.85
C ILE A 297 8.58 13.21 -18.73
N VAL A 298 9.69 13.95 -18.83
CA VAL A 298 10.08 14.98 -17.85
C VAL A 298 10.26 16.37 -18.44
N SER A 299 10.22 16.52 -19.78
CA SER A 299 10.34 17.82 -20.46
C SER A 299 9.30 17.99 -21.58
N LYS A 300 8.94 19.24 -21.86
CA LYS A 300 8.06 19.62 -22.97
C LYS A 300 8.67 19.23 -24.33
N GLN A 301 9.98 19.42 -24.48
CA GLN A 301 10.68 19.02 -25.70
C GLN A 301 10.50 17.53 -25.99
N THR A 302 10.72 16.66 -24.98
CA THR A 302 10.51 15.21 -25.11
C THR A 302 9.03 14.87 -25.36
N LEU A 303 8.12 15.60 -24.73
CA LEU A 303 6.68 15.41 -24.93
C LEU A 303 6.28 15.66 -26.39
N VAL A 304 6.71 16.78 -26.97
CA VAL A 304 6.40 17.16 -28.37
C VAL A 304 7.05 16.17 -29.35
N LYS A 305 8.27 15.71 -29.08
CA LYS A 305 8.93 14.68 -29.90
C LYS A 305 8.11 13.39 -29.97
N ASN A 306 7.50 12.99 -28.87
CA ASN A 306 6.70 11.76 -28.77
C ASN A 306 5.25 11.95 -29.21
N ILE A 307 4.69 13.15 -29.02
CA ILE A 307 3.28 13.47 -29.26
C ILE A 307 3.25 14.89 -29.87
N GLN A 308 3.40 14.99 -31.18
CA GLN A 308 3.44 16.29 -31.87
C GLN A 308 2.21 17.15 -31.60
N GLN A 309 1.03 16.53 -31.46
CA GLN A 309 -0.22 17.20 -31.15
C GLN A 309 -0.25 17.86 -29.78
N ALA A 310 0.71 17.53 -28.88
CA ALA A 310 0.72 18.05 -27.51
C ALA A 310 0.71 19.58 -27.44
N VAL A 311 1.32 20.27 -28.42
CA VAL A 311 1.35 21.75 -28.51
C VAL A 311 -0.04 22.39 -28.63
N HIS A 312 -1.04 21.62 -29.02
CA HIS A 312 -2.43 22.10 -29.17
C HIS A 312 -3.27 21.93 -27.90
N PHE A 313 -2.83 21.11 -26.94
CA PHE A 313 -3.61 20.84 -25.73
C PHE A 313 -3.63 22.04 -24.79
N PRO A 314 -4.78 22.35 -24.14
CA PRO A 314 -4.88 23.45 -23.18
C PRO A 314 -3.87 23.34 -22.05
N SER A 315 -3.64 22.12 -21.53
CA SER A 315 -2.66 21.85 -20.47
C SER A 315 -1.23 22.20 -20.88
N PHE A 316 -0.85 21.98 -22.16
CA PHE A 316 0.47 22.35 -22.68
C PHE A 316 0.61 23.88 -22.83
N LYS A 317 -0.38 24.52 -23.44
CA LYS A 317 -0.38 25.98 -23.70
C LYS A 317 -0.32 26.80 -22.41
N ASN A 318 -0.90 26.28 -21.34
CA ASN A 318 -1.00 26.98 -20.05
C ASN A 318 0.04 26.50 -19.02
N ASP A 319 1.06 25.75 -19.41
CA ASP A 319 2.09 25.19 -18.50
C ASP A 319 1.54 24.35 -17.35
N LYS A 320 0.44 23.60 -17.60
CA LYS A 320 -0.25 22.77 -16.59
C LYS A 320 -0.06 21.28 -16.82
N ILE A 321 1.17 20.88 -17.09
CA ILE A 321 1.57 19.48 -17.18
C ILE A 321 2.55 19.19 -16.03
N TYR A 322 2.20 18.20 -15.21
CA TYR A 322 2.94 17.87 -13.99
C TYR A 322 3.36 16.40 -13.97
N THR A 323 4.53 16.14 -13.39
CA THR A 323 5.07 14.80 -13.27
C THR A 323 5.75 14.61 -11.91
N TYR A 324 5.73 13.38 -11.38
CA TYR A 324 6.56 12.98 -10.26
C TYR A 324 7.88 12.30 -10.71
N ASN A 325 8.11 12.19 -12.01
CA ASN A 325 9.28 11.47 -12.55
C ASN A 325 10.59 12.25 -12.40
N LEU A 326 10.55 13.50 -11.97
CA LEU A 326 11.75 14.28 -11.62
C LEU A 326 12.25 13.98 -10.20
N SER A 327 11.38 13.51 -9.31
CA SER A 327 11.73 13.14 -7.95
C SER A 327 12.30 11.71 -7.92
N LYS A 328 13.65 11.62 -8.05
CA LYS A 328 14.38 10.35 -8.14
C LYS A 328 15.44 10.23 -7.07
N GLY A 329 15.64 9.01 -6.58
CA GLY A 329 16.83 8.62 -5.84
C GLY A 329 18.06 8.60 -6.74
N PRO A 330 19.27 8.46 -6.17
CA PRO A 330 20.54 8.57 -6.91
C PRO A 330 20.70 7.59 -8.07
N ASN A 331 20.07 6.45 -8.00
CA ASN A 331 20.14 5.40 -9.02
C ASN A 331 18.86 5.29 -9.87
N GLY A 332 18.04 6.34 -9.89
CA GLY A 332 16.86 6.45 -10.74
C GLY A 332 15.55 5.86 -10.17
N GLY A 333 15.56 5.27 -8.98
CA GLY A 333 14.34 4.85 -8.30
C GLY A 333 13.42 6.04 -8.04
N LEU A 334 12.12 5.92 -8.37
CA LEU A 334 11.17 7.01 -8.16
C LEU A 334 10.76 7.08 -6.69
N ILE A 335 11.00 8.23 -6.04
CA ILE A 335 10.65 8.46 -4.63
C ILE A 335 9.16 8.35 -4.41
N TYR A 336 8.35 8.76 -5.40
CA TYR A 336 6.90 8.62 -5.35
C TYR A 336 6.46 7.19 -5.06
N PHE A 337 6.97 6.19 -5.78
CA PHE A 337 6.57 4.80 -5.56
C PHE A 337 7.06 4.23 -4.24
N GLU A 338 8.20 4.70 -3.73
CA GLU A 338 8.73 4.23 -2.45
C GLU A 338 7.94 4.77 -1.24
N THR A 339 7.45 6.03 -1.30
CA THR A 339 6.95 6.72 -0.11
C THR A 339 5.50 7.21 -0.19
N ALA A 340 4.97 7.52 -1.39
CA ALA A 340 3.65 8.16 -1.52
C ALA A 340 2.48 7.31 -1.01
N GLY A 341 2.62 5.98 -1.02
CA GLY A 341 1.62 5.07 -0.43
C GLY A 341 1.40 5.31 1.07
N MET A 342 2.47 5.71 1.79
CA MET A 342 2.43 6.03 3.21
C MET A 342 2.20 7.52 3.47
N HIS A 343 2.23 8.37 2.44
CA HIS A 343 2.01 9.82 2.54
C HIS A 343 0.95 10.32 1.55
N PRO A 344 -0.28 9.74 1.57
CA PRO A 344 -1.36 10.23 0.70
C PRO A 344 -1.75 11.68 1.02
N ASP A 345 -1.51 12.15 2.24
CA ASP A 345 -1.70 13.54 2.65
C ASP A 345 -0.76 14.49 1.89
N TRP A 346 0.50 14.12 1.65
CA TRP A 346 1.43 14.91 0.84
C TRP A 346 1.05 14.90 -0.64
N VAL A 347 0.65 13.74 -1.17
CA VAL A 347 0.16 13.65 -2.56
C VAL A 347 -1.08 14.51 -2.75
N LEU A 348 -2.01 14.46 -1.78
CA LEU A 348 -3.23 15.28 -1.82
C LEU A 348 -2.91 16.78 -1.74
N ALA A 349 -1.91 17.17 -0.92
CA ALA A 349 -1.46 18.55 -0.81
C ALA A 349 -0.85 19.05 -2.13
N ASP A 350 -0.01 18.24 -2.78
CA ASP A 350 0.54 18.55 -4.10
C ASP A 350 -0.57 18.76 -5.14
N LEU A 351 -1.52 17.82 -5.21
CA LEU A 351 -2.64 17.92 -6.14
C LEU A 351 -3.55 19.12 -5.85
N TYR A 352 -3.81 19.40 -4.56
CA TYR A 352 -4.59 20.58 -4.17
C TYR A 352 -3.91 21.87 -4.61
N HIS A 353 -2.59 21.99 -4.44
CA HIS A 353 -1.82 23.14 -4.94
C HIS A 353 -1.88 23.23 -6.47
N ILE A 354 -1.72 22.14 -7.20
CA ILE A 354 -1.84 22.09 -8.66
C ILE A 354 -3.22 22.63 -9.12
N PHE A 355 -4.28 22.26 -8.40
CA PHE A 355 -5.65 22.62 -8.77
C PHE A 355 -6.05 24.03 -8.33
N TYR A 356 -5.49 24.51 -7.21
CA TYR A 356 -5.82 25.79 -6.58
C TYR A 356 -4.57 26.58 -6.14
N PRO A 357 -3.64 26.91 -7.07
CA PRO A 357 -2.32 27.47 -6.70
C PRO A 357 -2.42 28.81 -5.98
N LYS A 358 -3.47 29.61 -6.25
CA LYS A 358 -3.69 30.90 -5.59
C LYS A 358 -3.98 30.79 -4.08
N GLU A 359 -4.41 29.62 -3.61
CA GLU A 359 -4.75 29.40 -2.20
C GLU A 359 -3.56 28.93 -1.36
N THR A 360 -2.47 28.57 -2.02
CA THR A 360 -1.26 28.05 -1.38
C THR A 360 0.00 28.63 -2.05
N PRO A 361 0.19 29.97 -2.07
CA PRO A 361 1.22 30.61 -2.89
C PRO A 361 2.64 30.18 -2.55
N ASP A 362 2.92 29.87 -1.26
CA ASP A 362 4.25 29.50 -0.76
C ASP A 362 4.44 27.98 -0.66
N TYR A 363 3.64 27.19 -1.38
CA TYR A 363 3.68 25.74 -1.31
C TYR A 363 4.89 25.17 -2.06
N HIS A 364 5.58 24.21 -1.43
CA HIS A 364 6.65 23.44 -2.07
C HIS A 364 6.19 22.00 -2.26
N PHE A 365 6.32 21.51 -3.49
CA PHE A 365 5.93 20.15 -3.84
C PHE A 365 6.73 19.08 -3.10
N HIS A 366 6.05 18.05 -2.65
CA HIS A 366 6.66 16.85 -2.11
C HIS A 366 7.12 15.90 -3.22
N TYR A 367 6.28 15.72 -4.24
CA TYR A 367 6.49 14.74 -5.31
C TYR A 367 6.42 15.33 -6.70
N TYR A 368 5.45 16.19 -6.94
CA TYR A 368 5.18 16.71 -8.28
C TYR A 368 6.12 17.86 -8.64
N SER A 369 6.29 18.03 -9.94
CA SER A 369 6.97 19.18 -10.53
C SER A 369 6.31 19.51 -11.88
N VAL A 370 6.34 20.76 -12.32
CA VAL A 370 6.00 21.11 -13.70
C VAL A 370 7.01 20.47 -14.64
N LEU A 371 6.59 20.08 -15.85
CA LEU A 371 7.54 19.62 -16.87
C LEU A 371 8.59 20.67 -17.15
N LEU A 372 9.84 20.23 -17.32
CA LEU A 372 10.91 21.08 -17.79
C LEU A 372 10.61 21.61 -19.21
N PRO A 373 11.19 22.74 -19.61
CA PRO A 373 11.05 23.31 -20.95
C PRO A 373 11.38 22.36 -22.10
#